data_b5f35cdac5d9187c629128adca1c2027
#
_entry.id   b5f35cdac5d9187c629128adca1c2027
#
_cell.length_a   1.000
_cell.length_b   1.000
_cell.length_c   1.000
_cell.angle_alpha   90.00
_cell.angle_beta   90.00
_cell.angle_gamma   90.00
#
_symmetry.space_group_name_H-M   'P 1'
#
loop_
_entity.id
_entity.type
_entity.pdbx_description
1 polymer ?
#
loop_
_entity_poly.entity_id
_entity_poly.type
_entity_poly.pdbx_seq_one_letter_code
_entity_poly.pdbx_strand_id
1 'polypeptide(L)' 'MLTDYVVIDLEMTGLNAKTDRILEAGAARVRGNVVTATFSEIINPKRELSEKVISLTGITNEMAVQGKEMDATLMAFLD' A
#
# COMPACT_ATOMS: atom_id res chain seq x y z
N MET A 1 12.33 -15.81 -19.14
CA MET A 1 11.78 -15.68 -17.78
C MET A 1 12.36 -14.43 -17.13
N LEU A 2 11.51 -13.64 -16.47
CA LEU A 2 11.98 -12.46 -15.75
C LEU A 2 12.70 -12.91 -14.47
N THR A 3 13.91 -12.42 -14.27
CA THR A 3 14.68 -12.66 -13.05
C THR A 3 14.78 -11.40 -12.18
N ASP A 4 14.56 -10.23 -12.77
CA ASP A 4 14.60 -8.94 -12.10
C ASP A 4 13.26 -8.25 -12.30
N TYR A 5 12.54 -7.99 -11.21
CA TYR A 5 11.22 -7.36 -11.28
C TYR A 5 10.82 -6.79 -9.92
N VAL A 6 9.75 -6.03 -9.92
CA VAL A 6 9.12 -5.51 -8.71
C VAL A 6 7.69 -6.01 -8.64
N VAL A 7 7.31 -6.54 -7.49
CA VAL A 7 5.93 -6.94 -7.20
C VAL A 7 5.30 -5.85 -6.36
N ILE A 8 4.11 -5.40 -6.73
CA ILE A 8 3.37 -4.37 -5.98
C ILE A 8 2.04 -4.96 -5.55
N ASP A 9 1.67 -4.71 -4.30
CA ASP A 9 0.38 -5.10 -3.75
C ASP A 9 -0.23 -3.89 -3.06
N LEU A 10 -1.51 -3.61 -3.33
CA LEU A 10 -2.21 -2.46 -2.80
C LEU A 10 -3.49 -2.88 -2.10
N GLU A 11 -3.72 -2.37 -0.88
CA GLU A 11 -5.01 -2.42 -0.22
C GLU A 11 -5.70 -1.07 -0.40
N MET A 12 -6.99 -1.09 -0.71
CA MET A 12 -7.74 0.13 -1.01
C MET A 12 -8.98 0.24 -0.12
N THR A 13 -9.55 1.43 -0.05
CA THR A 13 -10.77 1.67 0.72
C THR A 13 -12.00 1.02 0.07
N GLY A 14 -11.88 0.57 -1.18
CA GLY A 14 -12.94 -0.11 -1.92
C GLY A 14 -12.46 -0.43 -3.33
N LEU A 15 -13.40 -0.81 -4.19
CA LEU A 15 -13.11 -1.29 -5.55
C LEU A 15 -13.30 -0.21 -6.64
N ASN A 16 -13.75 0.99 -6.30
CA ASN A 16 -13.99 2.04 -7.27
C ASN A 16 -12.74 2.88 -7.46
N ALA A 17 -12.06 2.71 -8.58
CA ALA A 17 -10.81 3.39 -8.87
C ALA A 17 -10.92 4.92 -8.91
N LYS A 18 -12.13 5.46 -9.13
CA LYS A 18 -12.34 6.91 -9.19
C LYS A 18 -12.54 7.55 -7.83
N THR A 19 -13.12 6.81 -6.88
CA THR A 19 -13.52 7.36 -5.57
C THR A 19 -12.77 6.76 -4.41
N ASP A 20 -12.25 5.54 -4.56
CA ASP A 20 -11.53 4.88 -3.49
C ASP A 20 -10.05 5.22 -3.50
N ARG A 21 -9.42 5.07 -2.35
CA ARG A 21 -8.04 5.48 -2.12
C ARG A 21 -7.20 4.32 -1.63
N ILE A 22 -5.89 4.44 -1.84
CA ILE A 22 -4.94 3.44 -1.36
C ILE A 22 -4.83 3.58 0.15
N LEU A 23 -4.91 2.45 0.85
CA LEU A 23 -4.83 2.35 2.31
C LEU A 23 -3.51 1.73 2.77
N GLU A 24 -2.97 0.81 2.00
CA GLU A 24 -1.68 0.19 2.29
C GLU A 24 -1.00 -0.12 0.97
N ALA A 25 0.30 0.09 0.90
CA ALA A 25 1.11 -0.26 -0.26
C ALA A 25 2.24 -1.16 0.18
N GLY A 26 2.38 -2.28 -0.51
CA GLY A 26 3.47 -3.22 -0.31
C GLY A 26 4.21 -3.46 -1.61
N ALA A 27 5.49 -3.73 -1.52
CA ALA A 27 6.30 -4.02 -2.69
C ALA A 27 7.47 -4.92 -2.33
N ALA A 28 7.91 -5.69 -3.31
CA ALA A 28 9.11 -6.52 -3.19
C ALA A 28 9.94 -6.37 -4.45
N ARG A 29 11.22 -6.13 -4.28
CA ARG A 29 12.17 -6.11 -5.40
C ARG A 29 12.83 -7.47 -5.49
N VAL A 30 12.83 -8.04 -6.69
CA VAL A 30 13.44 -9.35 -6.96
C VAL A 30 14.56 -9.15 -7.98
N ARG A 31 15.74 -9.66 -7.66
CA ARG A 31 16.89 -9.64 -8.57
C ARG A 31 17.53 -11.02 -8.59
N GLY A 32 17.73 -11.56 -9.80
CA GLY A 32 18.28 -12.91 -9.94
C GLY A 32 17.43 -13.96 -9.23
N ASN A 33 16.10 -13.79 -9.25
CA ASN A 33 15.13 -14.65 -8.56
C ASN A 33 15.23 -14.63 -7.03
N VAL A 34 15.90 -13.63 -6.47
CA VAL A 34 16.05 -13.48 -5.02
C VAL A 34 15.40 -12.16 -4.59
N VAL A 35 14.60 -12.21 -3.53
CA VAL A 35 14.02 -10.99 -2.94
C VAL A 35 15.14 -10.21 -2.25
N THR A 36 15.43 -9.01 -2.75
CA THR A 36 16.51 -8.17 -2.25
C THR A 36 16.03 -7.02 -1.37
N ALA A 37 14.76 -6.63 -1.50
CA ALA A 37 14.19 -5.56 -0.69
C ALA A 37 12.68 -5.75 -0.61
N THR A 38 12.09 -5.37 0.53
CA THR A 38 10.65 -5.34 0.73
C THR A 38 10.25 -3.98 1.31
N PHE A 39 9.01 -3.60 1.05
CA PHE A 39 8.45 -2.34 1.51
C PHE A 39 6.99 -2.57 1.88
N SER A 40 6.54 -2.02 2.99
CA SER A 40 5.13 -2.07 3.38
C SER A 40 4.83 -0.87 4.25
N GLU A 41 3.86 -0.05 3.82
CA GLU A 41 3.47 1.15 4.54
C GLU A 41 1.97 1.34 4.49
N ILE A 42 1.41 1.79 5.63
CA ILE A 42 0.03 2.27 5.69
C ILE A 42 0.03 3.69 5.14
N ILE A 43 -0.94 3.96 4.27
CA ILE A 43 -1.12 5.26 3.60
C ILE A 43 -2.36 5.92 4.17
N ASN A 44 -2.25 7.20 4.52
CA ASN A 44 -3.42 7.94 5.01
C ASN A 44 -4.35 8.23 3.83
N PRO A 45 -5.57 7.63 3.80
CA PRO A 45 -6.50 7.84 2.69
C PRO A 45 -7.20 9.19 2.73
N LYS A 46 -6.98 9.99 3.79
CA LYS A 46 -7.62 11.30 4.01
C LYS A 46 -9.13 11.20 4.10
N ARG A 47 -9.63 10.08 4.63
CA ARG A 47 -11.06 9.84 4.85
C ARG A 47 -11.26 8.80 5.94
N GLU A 48 -12.46 8.78 6.50
CA GLU A 48 -12.84 7.77 7.46
C GLU A 48 -13.09 6.43 6.76
N LEU A 49 -12.66 5.34 7.39
CA LEU A 49 -12.84 3.99 6.85
C LEU A 49 -14.21 3.43 7.27
N SER A 50 -14.83 2.67 6.37
CA SER A 50 -16.05 1.95 6.69
C SER A 50 -15.75 0.76 7.61
N GLU A 51 -16.77 0.30 8.34
CA GLU A 51 -16.62 -0.88 9.19
C GLU A 51 -16.21 -2.10 8.39
N LYS A 52 -16.71 -2.22 7.16
CA LYS A 52 -16.38 -3.33 6.27
C LYS A 52 -14.88 -3.33 5.94
N VAL A 53 -14.33 -2.17 5.61
CA VAL A 53 -12.91 -2.05 5.28
C VAL A 53 -12.05 -2.37 6.49
N ILE A 54 -12.40 -1.85 7.66
CA ILE A 54 -11.69 -2.13 8.91
C ILE A 54 -11.69 -3.63 9.20
N SER A 55 -12.84 -4.27 9.02
CA SER A 55 -12.98 -5.72 9.24
C SER A 55 -12.14 -6.55 8.27
N LEU A 56 -12.08 -6.14 7.00
CA LEU A 56 -11.35 -6.89 5.97
C LEU A 56 -9.84 -6.70 6.06
N THR A 57 -9.38 -5.51 6.39
CA THR A 57 -7.95 -5.18 6.37
C THR A 57 -7.28 -5.24 7.72
N GLY A 58 -8.05 -5.11 8.80
CA GLY A 58 -7.49 -4.96 10.14
C GLY A 58 -6.91 -3.57 10.41
N ILE A 59 -6.99 -2.64 9.44
CA ILE A 59 -6.48 -1.29 9.60
C ILE A 59 -7.60 -0.41 10.16
N THR A 60 -7.37 0.21 11.31
CA THR A 60 -8.33 1.10 11.98
C THR A 60 -8.17 2.54 11.48
N ASN A 61 -9.17 3.38 11.76
CA ASN A 61 -9.06 4.80 11.45
C ASN A 61 -7.87 5.45 12.14
N GLU A 62 -7.58 5.05 13.37
CA GLU A 62 -6.43 5.57 14.12
C GLU A 62 -5.10 5.23 13.42
N MET A 63 -4.97 4.00 12.94
CA MET A 63 -3.79 3.59 12.19
C MET A 63 -3.68 4.36 10.88
N ALA A 64 -4.79 4.53 10.18
CA ALA A 64 -4.82 5.18 8.88
C ALA A 64 -4.40 6.65 8.95
N VAL A 65 -4.85 7.40 9.97
CA VAL A 65 -4.49 8.82 10.10
C VAL A 65 -3.02 9.02 10.43
N GLN A 66 -2.37 8.01 10.97
CA GLN A 66 -0.92 8.03 11.23
C GLN A 66 -0.12 7.52 10.03
N GLY A 67 -0.79 7.09 8.97
CA GLY A 67 -0.16 6.61 7.77
C GLY A 67 0.57 7.70 7.00
N LYS A 68 1.43 7.28 6.09
CA LYS A 68 2.23 8.18 5.29
C LYS A 68 1.42 8.84 4.19
N GLU A 69 1.89 9.99 3.71
CA GLU A 69 1.32 10.62 2.54
C GLU A 69 1.64 9.77 1.31
N MET A 70 0.68 9.67 0.39
CA MET A 70 0.85 8.86 -0.81
C MET A 70 2.07 9.29 -1.64
N ASP A 71 2.27 10.58 -1.81
CA ASP A 71 3.38 11.11 -2.60
C ASP A 71 4.74 10.75 -1.99
N ALA A 72 4.88 10.92 -0.67
CA ALA A 72 6.11 10.58 0.03
C ALA A 72 6.41 9.09 -0.06
N THR A 73 5.38 8.26 0.06
CA THR A 73 5.50 6.81 -0.03
C THR A 73 5.95 6.39 -1.43
N LEU A 74 5.33 6.97 -2.46
CA LEU A 74 5.68 6.68 -3.84
C LEU A 74 7.13 7.08 -4.14
N MET A 75 7.56 8.24 -3.67
CA MET A 75 8.93 8.70 -3.87
C MET A 75 9.93 7.78 -3.17
N ALA A 76 9.64 7.38 -1.94
CA ALA A 76 10.51 6.45 -1.21
C ALA A 76 10.62 5.10 -1.94
N PHE A 77 9.55 4.64 -2.54
CA PHE A 77 9.53 3.37 -3.27
C PHE A 77 10.31 3.44 -4.58
N LEU A 78 10.26 4.58 -5.29
CA LEU A 78 10.96 4.75 -6.56
C LEU A 78 12.47 4.95 -6.39
N ASP A 79 12.91 5.32 -5.21
CA ASP A 79 14.33 5.40 -4.89
C ASP A 79 14.91 4.00 -4.62
#